data_3d04c364ec04a410ffc1d0fd78517369
#
_entry.id   3d04c364ec04a410ffc1d0fd78517369
#
_cell.length_a   1.000
_cell.length_b   1.000
_cell.length_c   1.000
_cell.angle_alpha   90.00
_cell.angle_beta   90.00
_cell.angle_gamma   90.00
#
_symmetry.space_group_name_H-M   'P 1'
#
loop_
_entity.id
_entity.type
_entity.pdbx_description
1 polymer ?
#
loop_
_entity_poly.entity_id
_entity_poly.type
_entity_poly.pdbx_seq_one_letter_code
_entity_poly.pdbx_strand_id
1 'polypeptide(L)'
;MGIRATARVFEVDPNTVLHWLVEAAEQLQAFSAYFLHELHINQIQLDELYAVLSAVRDGDMNEAEAIERLSRSPHWVWTAIDPETKLLLSVQVGDRTLAMAQAMLHQITQLLAPGCVPLFLSDGYAHYLTAIVTHFGHWVQPPQRQARGPARKPRWMPQKCVRHLSQMQPSKKGDKL
;
A
#
# COMPACT_ATOMS: atom_id res chain seq x y z
N MET A 1 20.51 -12.72 7.36
CA MET A 1 21.68 -12.25 8.16
C MET A 1 21.38 -10.80 8.55
N GLY A 2 21.57 -10.39 9.81
CA GLY A 2 21.29 -9.03 10.25
C GLY A 2 22.53 -8.10 10.07
N ILE A 3 22.32 -6.77 10.12
CA ILE A 3 23.36 -5.74 9.90
C ILE A 3 24.64 -6.01 10.70
N ARG A 4 24.51 -6.32 12.02
CA ARG A 4 25.67 -6.62 12.87
C ARG A 4 26.42 -7.87 12.45
N ALA A 5 25.72 -8.88 11.92
CA ALA A 5 26.36 -10.11 11.43
C ALA A 5 27.09 -9.85 10.11
N THR A 6 26.48 -9.07 9.22
CA THR A 6 27.12 -8.61 7.97
C THR A 6 28.39 -7.78 8.27
N ALA A 7 28.30 -6.82 9.18
CA ALA A 7 29.43 -5.99 9.59
C ALA A 7 30.62 -6.82 10.10
N ARG A 8 30.35 -7.87 10.88
CA ARG A 8 31.41 -8.79 11.35
C ARG A 8 32.05 -9.60 10.22
N VAL A 9 31.26 -10.03 9.24
CA VAL A 9 31.79 -10.79 8.08
C VAL A 9 32.69 -9.93 7.21
N PHE A 10 32.35 -8.65 7.04
CA PHE A 10 33.11 -7.71 6.22
C PHE A 10 34.13 -6.89 7.02
N GLU A 11 34.27 -7.13 8.32
CA GLU A 11 35.20 -6.42 9.23
C GLU A 11 35.02 -4.88 9.19
N VAL A 12 33.76 -4.42 9.09
CA VAL A 12 33.41 -2.99 9.06
C VAL A 12 32.49 -2.63 10.22
N ASP A 13 32.35 -1.31 10.45
CA ASP A 13 31.39 -0.80 11.43
C ASP A 13 29.94 -1.07 10.95
N PRO A 14 28.99 -1.42 11.85
CA PRO A 14 27.58 -1.59 11.50
C PRO A 14 26.95 -0.39 10.80
N ASN A 15 27.39 0.84 11.10
CA ASN A 15 26.90 2.04 10.43
C ASN A 15 27.36 2.10 8.97
N THR A 16 28.53 1.55 8.65
CA THR A 16 29.01 1.42 7.26
C THR A 16 28.05 0.54 6.45
N VAL A 17 27.59 -0.58 7.03
CA VAL A 17 26.60 -1.45 6.37
C VAL A 17 25.25 -0.73 6.18
N LEU A 18 24.82 0.06 7.16
CA LEU A 18 23.61 0.89 7.03
C LEU A 18 23.77 1.91 5.91
N HIS A 19 24.91 2.58 5.82
CA HIS A 19 25.21 3.55 4.77
C HIS A 19 25.16 2.91 3.38
N TRP A 20 25.77 1.75 3.20
CA TRP A 20 25.66 0.99 1.95
C TRP A 20 24.22 0.62 1.57
N LEU A 21 23.37 0.28 2.54
CA LEU A 21 21.96 0.00 2.29
C LEU A 21 21.20 1.25 1.83
N VAL A 22 21.49 2.41 2.41
CA VAL A 22 20.88 3.69 1.99
C VAL A 22 21.31 4.04 0.57
N GLU A 23 22.61 4.00 0.28
CA GLU A 23 23.15 4.26 -1.06
C GLU A 23 22.56 3.30 -2.11
N ALA A 24 22.48 2.00 -1.78
CA ALA A 24 21.88 1.01 -2.67
C ALA A 24 20.38 1.30 -2.90
N ALA A 25 19.64 1.72 -1.87
CA ALA A 25 18.23 2.08 -2.00
C ALA A 25 18.04 3.32 -2.90
N GLU A 26 18.86 4.35 -2.75
CA GLU A 26 18.85 5.55 -3.60
C GLU A 26 19.15 5.21 -5.06
N GLN A 27 20.15 4.36 -5.31
CA GLN A 27 20.50 3.90 -6.66
C GLN A 27 19.36 3.09 -7.28
N LEU A 28 18.74 2.19 -6.52
CA LEU A 28 17.58 1.41 -6.98
C LEU A 28 16.36 2.29 -7.25
N GLN A 29 16.15 3.33 -6.46
CA GLN A 29 15.06 4.29 -6.68
C GLN A 29 15.27 5.06 -7.99
N ALA A 30 16.48 5.56 -8.25
CA ALA A 30 16.82 6.24 -9.49
C ALA A 30 16.69 5.30 -10.70
N PHE A 31 17.16 4.06 -10.58
CA PHE A 31 17.01 3.04 -11.60
C PHE A 31 15.53 2.74 -11.89
N SER A 32 14.72 2.53 -10.84
CA SER A 32 13.29 2.28 -10.98
C SER A 32 12.57 3.43 -11.68
N ALA A 33 12.88 4.68 -11.32
CA ALA A 33 12.31 5.86 -11.96
C ALA A 33 12.64 5.95 -13.45
N TYR A 34 13.80 5.46 -13.86
CA TYR A 34 14.22 5.44 -15.25
C TYR A 34 13.53 4.33 -16.08
N PHE A 35 13.36 3.13 -15.51
CA PHE A 35 12.84 1.96 -16.23
C PHE A 35 11.34 1.76 -16.07
N LEU A 36 10.77 2.15 -14.93
CA LEU A 36 9.36 1.93 -14.64
C LEU A 36 8.52 3.14 -15.07
N HIS A 37 8.22 3.24 -16.36
CA HIS A 37 7.32 4.24 -16.90
C HIS A 37 6.48 3.64 -18.05
N GLU A 38 5.33 4.23 -18.29
CA GLU A 38 4.39 3.80 -19.34
C GLU A 38 4.06 2.29 -19.30
N LEU A 39 3.93 1.75 -18.09
CA LEU A 39 3.68 0.32 -17.90
C LEU A 39 2.25 -0.04 -18.30
N HIS A 40 2.11 -1.13 -19.03
CA HIS A 40 0.82 -1.77 -19.32
C HIS A 40 0.63 -2.96 -18.39
N ILE A 41 -0.16 -2.78 -17.34
CA ILE A 41 -0.38 -3.76 -16.30
C ILE A 41 -1.85 -4.17 -16.28
N ASN A 42 -2.12 -5.48 -16.27
CA ASN A 42 -3.47 -6.03 -16.27
C ASN A 42 -4.09 -6.01 -14.85
N GLN A 43 -3.27 -6.28 -13.84
CA GLN A 43 -3.74 -6.39 -12.46
C GLN A 43 -2.66 -5.93 -11.46
N ILE A 44 -3.10 -5.35 -10.38
CA ILE A 44 -2.25 -4.87 -9.28
C ILE A 44 -2.81 -5.39 -7.97
N GLN A 45 -2.00 -6.09 -7.21
CA GLN A 45 -2.30 -6.49 -5.86
C GLN A 45 -1.77 -5.45 -4.88
N LEU A 46 -2.66 -4.98 -4.00
CA LEU A 46 -2.38 -4.02 -2.93
C LEU A 46 -2.45 -4.75 -1.59
N ASP A 47 -1.44 -4.56 -0.77
CA ASP A 47 -1.36 -5.19 0.55
C ASP A 47 -0.62 -4.29 1.53
N GLU A 48 -0.91 -4.44 2.82
CA GLU A 48 -0.18 -3.80 3.88
C GLU A 48 0.30 -4.81 4.93
N LEU A 49 1.60 -4.77 5.20
CA LEU A 49 2.26 -5.63 6.16
C LEU A 49 2.56 -4.85 7.45
N TYR A 50 2.41 -5.50 8.59
CA TYR A 50 2.87 -4.94 9.85
C TYR A 50 4.40 -4.83 9.86
N ALA A 51 4.92 -3.62 10.14
CA ALA A 51 6.34 -3.42 10.37
C ALA A 51 6.58 -3.32 11.88
N VAL A 52 7.25 -4.30 12.45
CA VAL A 52 7.73 -4.23 13.84
C VAL A 52 9.09 -3.54 13.86
N LEU A 53 9.10 -2.25 14.16
CA LEU A 53 10.34 -1.45 14.26
C LEU A 53 10.93 -1.43 15.67
N SER A 54 10.31 -2.07 16.65
CA SER A 54 10.89 -2.19 18.00
C SER A 54 11.75 -3.43 18.10
N ALA A 55 12.91 -3.30 18.76
CA ALA A 55 13.78 -4.42 19.08
C ALA A 55 13.06 -5.36 20.07
N VAL A 56 12.32 -6.30 19.52
CA VAL A 56 11.81 -7.45 20.26
C VAL A 56 12.91 -8.48 20.28
N ARG A 57 13.44 -8.80 21.45
CA ARG A 57 14.33 -9.97 21.61
C ARG A 57 13.47 -11.22 21.49
N ASP A 58 13.89 -12.14 20.63
CA ASP A 58 13.25 -13.47 20.53
C ASP A 58 13.14 -14.08 21.92
N GLY A 59 11.92 -14.42 22.34
CA GLY A 59 11.63 -15.04 23.62
C GLY A 59 11.12 -14.12 24.73
N ASP A 60 11.15 -12.80 24.56
CA ASP A 60 10.73 -11.83 25.59
C ASP A 60 9.23 -11.46 25.57
N MET A 61 8.45 -11.98 24.63
CA MET A 61 7.02 -11.69 24.51
C MET A 61 6.17 -12.90 24.20
N ASN A 62 4.99 -12.95 24.80
CA ASN A 62 3.95 -13.88 24.39
C ASN A 62 3.19 -13.36 23.15
N GLU A 63 2.46 -14.26 22.49
CA GLU A 63 1.73 -13.95 21.25
C GLU A 63 0.69 -12.83 21.42
N ALA A 64 0.02 -12.76 22.57
CA ALA A 64 -0.99 -11.74 22.86
C ALA A 64 -0.37 -10.33 23.00
N GLU A 65 0.78 -10.21 23.66
CA GLU A 65 1.53 -8.96 23.77
C GLU A 65 2.11 -8.53 22.43
N ALA A 66 2.55 -9.47 21.59
CA ALA A 66 3.00 -9.18 20.23
C ALA A 66 1.86 -8.59 19.40
N ILE A 67 0.66 -9.19 19.43
CA ILE A 67 -0.54 -8.72 18.74
C ILE A 67 -0.94 -7.33 19.23
N GLU A 68 -0.91 -7.08 20.54
CA GLU A 68 -1.25 -5.77 21.10
C GLU A 68 -0.25 -4.69 20.67
N ARG A 69 1.05 -4.97 20.66
CA ARG A 69 2.08 -4.05 20.17
C ARG A 69 1.99 -3.80 18.67
N LEU A 70 1.70 -4.82 17.89
CA LEU A 70 1.46 -4.69 16.44
C LEU A 70 0.25 -3.80 16.16
N SER A 71 -0.83 -3.93 16.94
CA SER A 71 -2.01 -3.07 16.78
C SER A 71 -1.76 -1.60 17.08
N ARG A 72 -0.72 -1.30 17.88
CA ARG A 72 -0.29 0.06 18.23
C ARG A 72 0.89 0.56 17.40
N SER A 73 1.46 -0.29 16.53
CA SER A 73 2.59 0.12 15.68
C SER A 73 2.09 1.14 14.64
N PRO A 74 2.67 2.34 14.60
CA PRO A 74 2.31 3.34 13.59
C PRO A 74 2.89 3.01 12.21
N HIS A 75 3.74 1.99 12.12
CA HIS A 75 4.50 1.72 10.90
C HIS A 75 3.96 0.48 10.19
N TRP A 76 3.46 0.71 9.00
CA TRP A 76 3.02 -0.31 8.07
C TRP A 76 3.85 -0.25 6.81
N VAL A 77 4.15 -1.39 6.23
CA VAL A 77 4.77 -1.48 4.90
C VAL A 77 3.66 -1.71 3.90
N TRP A 78 3.43 -0.71 3.08
CA TRP A 78 2.47 -0.72 1.99
C TRP A 78 3.14 -1.24 0.74
N THR A 79 2.54 -2.20 0.09
CA THR A 79 3.10 -2.82 -1.12
C THR A 79 2.09 -2.84 -2.25
N ALA A 80 2.57 -2.59 -3.46
CA ALA A 80 1.83 -2.80 -4.68
C ALA A 80 2.66 -3.64 -5.64
N ILE A 81 2.12 -4.77 -6.09
CA ILE A 81 2.81 -5.72 -6.94
C ILE A 81 1.95 -6.11 -8.15
N ASP A 82 2.58 -6.28 -9.29
CA ASP A 82 1.98 -7.01 -10.42
C ASP A 82 2.10 -8.51 -10.14
N PRO A 83 0.98 -9.24 -9.92
CA PRO A 83 1.04 -10.66 -9.60
C PRO A 83 1.47 -11.55 -10.79
N GLU A 84 1.39 -11.07 -12.03
CA GLU A 84 1.83 -11.81 -13.22
C GLU A 84 3.35 -11.81 -13.35
N THR A 85 3.96 -10.65 -13.35
CA THR A 85 5.41 -10.48 -13.52
C THR A 85 6.20 -10.52 -12.23
N LYS A 86 5.52 -10.41 -11.07
CA LYS A 86 6.11 -10.24 -9.74
C LYS A 86 6.86 -8.91 -9.58
N LEU A 87 6.58 -7.95 -10.46
CA LEU A 87 7.18 -6.62 -10.39
C LEU A 87 6.60 -5.85 -9.20
N LEU A 88 7.47 -5.42 -8.31
CA LEU A 88 7.14 -4.56 -7.20
C LEU A 88 7.03 -3.11 -7.69
N LEU A 89 5.82 -2.56 -7.71
CA LEU A 89 5.50 -1.24 -8.25
C LEU A 89 5.71 -0.13 -7.23
N SER A 90 5.40 -0.41 -5.97
CA SER A 90 5.52 0.57 -4.87
C SER A 90 5.77 -0.14 -3.56
N VAL A 91 6.68 0.46 -2.76
CA VAL A 91 6.88 0.13 -1.34
C VAL A 91 6.92 1.44 -0.58
N GLN A 92 6.04 1.59 0.39
CA GLN A 92 6.02 2.77 1.25
C GLN A 92 5.90 2.34 2.71
N VAL A 93 6.45 3.14 3.61
CA VAL A 93 6.37 2.91 5.06
C VAL A 93 5.66 4.10 5.69
N GLY A 94 4.64 3.84 6.47
CA GLY A 94 3.87 4.90 7.14
C GLY A 94 2.66 4.37 7.90
N ASP A 95 1.82 5.28 8.36
CA ASP A 95 0.61 4.96 9.11
C ASP A 95 -0.46 4.29 8.23
N ARG A 96 -1.34 3.51 8.84
CA ARG A 96 -2.48 2.92 8.13
C ARG A 96 -3.61 3.94 7.95
N THR A 97 -3.42 4.84 7.00
CA THR A 97 -4.32 5.98 6.73
C THR A 97 -4.74 6.07 5.26
N LEU A 98 -5.84 6.80 5.01
CA LEU A 98 -6.27 7.12 3.65
C LEU A 98 -5.19 7.91 2.89
N ALA A 99 -4.44 8.79 3.57
CA ALA A 99 -3.38 9.57 2.94
C ALA A 99 -2.28 8.68 2.36
N MET A 100 -1.88 7.63 3.08
CA MET A 100 -0.90 6.64 2.58
C MET A 100 -1.45 5.84 1.41
N ALA A 101 -2.70 5.39 1.49
CA ALA A 101 -3.35 4.71 0.36
C ALA A 101 -3.40 5.61 -0.89
N GLN A 102 -3.71 6.90 -0.73
CA GLN A 102 -3.71 7.86 -1.83
C GLN A 102 -2.31 8.11 -2.39
N ALA A 103 -1.29 8.27 -1.53
CA ALA A 103 0.10 8.45 -1.96
C ALA A 103 0.59 7.26 -2.79
N MET A 104 0.31 6.02 -2.32
CA MET A 104 0.66 4.81 -3.06
C MET A 104 -0.06 4.73 -4.41
N LEU A 105 -1.37 4.98 -4.46
CA LEU A 105 -2.12 4.96 -5.73
C LEU A 105 -1.65 6.08 -6.66
N HIS A 106 -1.30 7.26 -6.14
CA HIS A 106 -0.72 8.33 -6.93
C HIS A 106 0.60 7.91 -7.58
N GLN A 107 1.51 7.31 -6.82
CA GLN A 107 2.76 6.76 -7.36
C GLN A 107 2.50 5.74 -8.47
N ILE A 108 1.57 4.81 -8.26
CA ILE A 108 1.18 3.81 -9.27
C ILE A 108 0.69 4.50 -10.56
N THR A 109 -0.13 5.55 -10.47
CA THR A 109 -0.63 6.24 -11.67
C THR A 109 0.49 6.89 -12.50
N GLN A 110 1.61 7.28 -11.86
CA GLN A 110 2.77 7.84 -12.56
C GLN A 110 3.57 6.77 -13.33
N LEU A 111 3.45 5.51 -12.94
CA LEU A 111 4.14 4.39 -13.61
C LEU A 111 3.34 3.83 -14.78
N LEU A 112 2.01 3.98 -14.77
CA LEU A 112 1.13 3.40 -15.78
C LEU A 112 1.11 4.22 -17.07
N ALA A 113 1.00 3.52 -18.20
CA ALA A 113 0.77 4.15 -19.49
C ALA A 113 -0.56 4.94 -19.50
N PRO A 114 -0.63 6.03 -20.28
CA PRO A 114 -1.86 6.82 -20.41
C PRO A 114 -3.06 5.94 -20.80
N GLY A 115 -4.14 6.01 -20.00
CA GLY A 115 -5.35 5.22 -20.23
C GLY A 115 -5.29 3.76 -19.75
N CYS A 116 -4.17 3.31 -19.21
CA CYS A 116 -4.09 1.99 -18.56
C CYS A 116 -4.84 2.01 -17.23
N VAL A 117 -5.83 1.13 -17.09
CA VAL A 117 -6.63 0.96 -15.86
C VAL A 117 -6.60 -0.52 -15.47
N PRO A 118 -5.73 -0.91 -14.54
CA PRO A 118 -5.60 -2.30 -14.11
C PRO A 118 -6.79 -2.77 -13.27
N LEU A 119 -6.91 -4.09 -13.11
CA LEU A 119 -7.74 -4.68 -12.08
C LEU A 119 -7.02 -4.58 -10.73
N PHE A 120 -7.65 -3.96 -9.74
CA PHE A 120 -7.11 -3.88 -8.39
C PHE A 120 -7.58 -5.03 -7.52
N LEU A 121 -6.66 -5.69 -6.83
CA LEU A 121 -6.89 -6.76 -5.87
C LEU A 121 -6.45 -6.27 -4.48
N SER A 122 -7.27 -6.39 -3.45
CA SER A 122 -6.90 -6.01 -2.07
C SER A 122 -7.58 -6.90 -1.03
N ASP A 123 -7.14 -6.80 0.22
CA ASP A 123 -7.70 -7.49 1.38
C ASP A 123 -9.04 -6.92 1.90
N GLY A 124 -9.58 -5.89 1.25
CA GLY A 124 -10.83 -5.24 1.64
C GLY A 124 -10.67 -4.04 2.57
N TYR A 125 -9.48 -3.52 2.76
CA TYR A 125 -9.27 -2.26 3.47
C TYR A 125 -9.99 -1.10 2.75
N ALA A 126 -10.95 -0.48 3.44
CA ALA A 126 -11.92 0.44 2.84
C ALA A 126 -11.27 1.66 2.15
N HIS A 127 -10.10 2.10 2.62
CA HIS A 127 -9.39 3.25 2.05
C HIS A 127 -8.83 2.98 0.65
N TYR A 128 -8.56 1.72 0.28
CA TYR A 128 -8.17 1.38 -1.09
C TYR A 128 -9.25 1.76 -2.10
N LEU A 129 -10.52 1.41 -1.80
CA LEU A 129 -11.62 1.77 -2.70
C LEU A 129 -11.72 3.29 -2.89
N THR A 130 -11.60 4.06 -1.81
CA THR A 130 -11.61 5.53 -1.87
C THR A 130 -10.46 6.06 -2.71
N ALA A 131 -9.24 5.56 -2.49
CA ALA A 131 -8.05 5.98 -3.22
C ALA A 131 -8.13 5.61 -4.71
N ILE A 132 -8.58 4.39 -5.05
CA ILE A 132 -8.79 3.95 -6.43
C ILE A 132 -9.81 4.85 -7.15
N VAL A 133 -10.95 5.11 -6.52
CA VAL A 133 -11.98 5.97 -7.12
C VAL A 133 -11.50 7.41 -7.28
N THR A 134 -10.66 7.91 -6.38
CA THR A 134 -10.09 9.26 -6.50
C THR A 134 -9.13 9.39 -7.67
N HIS A 135 -8.31 8.36 -7.97
CA HIS A 135 -7.30 8.41 -9.01
C HIS A 135 -7.80 7.93 -10.38
N PHE A 136 -8.69 6.93 -10.41
CA PHE A 136 -9.22 6.31 -11.62
C PHE A 136 -10.72 6.59 -11.83
N GLY A 137 -11.29 7.52 -11.07
CA GLY A 137 -12.66 7.94 -11.19
C GLY A 137 -12.80 9.31 -11.88
N HIS A 138 -14.00 9.83 -11.87
CA HIS A 138 -14.33 11.18 -12.31
C HIS A 138 -15.24 11.87 -11.31
N TRP A 139 -15.09 13.17 -11.21
CA TRP A 139 -15.89 14.02 -10.33
C TRP A 139 -17.23 14.31 -10.97
N VAL A 140 -18.33 13.95 -10.30
CA VAL A 140 -19.68 14.13 -10.82
C VAL A 140 -20.53 14.94 -9.86
N GLN A 141 -21.21 15.95 -10.41
CA GLN A 141 -22.33 16.63 -9.75
C GLN A 141 -23.62 15.86 -10.09
N PRO A 142 -24.20 15.10 -9.17
CA PRO A 142 -25.44 14.36 -9.47
C PRO A 142 -26.59 15.32 -9.78
N PRO A 143 -27.40 15.05 -10.81
CA PRO A 143 -28.55 15.86 -11.09
C PRO A 143 -29.55 15.85 -9.94
N GLN A 144 -30.21 16.97 -9.71
CA GLN A 144 -31.27 17.06 -8.71
C GLN A 144 -32.47 16.22 -9.17
N ARG A 145 -32.85 15.22 -8.39
CA ARG A 145 -33.95 14.28 -8.76
C ARG A 145 -35.36 14.92 -8.74
N GLN A 146 -35.53 15.97 -7.93
CA GLN A 146 -36.81 16.70 -7.79
C GLN A 146 -36.51 18.17 -7.48
N ALA A 147 -37.41 19.06 -7.86
CA ALA A 147 -37.30 20.49 -7.57
C ALA A 147 -37.34 20.83 -6.06
N ARG A 148 -37.75 19.88 -5.22
CA ARG A 148 -37.83 19.99 -3.75
C ARG A 148 -36.83 19.05 -3.09
N GLY A 149 -36.00 19.56 -2.20
CA GLY A 149 -35.04 18.81 -1.40
C GLY A 149 -33.64 19.38 -1.51
N PRO A 150 -32.72 18.99 -0.59
CA PRO A 150 -31.32 19.47 -0.62
C PRO A 150 -30.62 18.95 -1.87
N ALA A 151 -29.79 19.80 -2.47
CA ALA A 151 -28.94 19.42 -3.61
C ALA A 151 -27.98 18.30 -3.19
N ARG A 152 -27.82 17.29 -4.04
CA ARG A 152 -26.85 16.23 -3.80
C ARG A 152 -25.43 16.79 -3.88
N LYS A 153 -24.61 16.40 -2.92
CA LYS A 153 -23.18 16.79 -2.91
C LYS A 153 -22.45 16.15 -4.09
N PRO A 154 -21.53 16.87 -4.71
CA PRO A 154 -20.62 16.29 -5.71
C PRO A 154 -19.84 15.13 -5.08
N ARG A 155 -19.51 14.13 -5.88
CA ARG A 155 -18.75 12.96 -5.42
C ARG A 155 -17.92 12.35 -6.55
N TRP A 156 -16.87 11.67 -6.16
CA TRP A 156 -16.12 10.82 -7.07
C TRP A 156 -16.93 9.57 -7.45
N MET A 157 -16.92 9.25 -8.73
CA MET A 157 -17.57 8.05 -9.28
C MET A 157 -16.53 7.25 -10.05
N PRO A 158 -16.51 5.90 -9.91
CA PRO A 158 -15.61 5.07 -10.69
C PRO A 158 -15.96 5.18 -12.19
N GLN A 159 -14.94 5.20 -13.04
CA GLN A 159 -15.15 4.99 -14.48
C GLN A 159 -15.61 3.55 -14.72
N LYS A 160 -16.31 3.31 -15.84
CA LYS A 160 -16.81 1.96 -16.16
C LYS A 160 -15.73 0.88 -16.29
N CYS A 161 -14.50 1.30 -16.60
CA CYS A 161 -13.34 0.41 -16.73
C CYS A 161 -12.68 0.07 -15.39
N VAL A 162 -12.97 0.81 -14.31
CA VAL A 162 -12.37 0.54 -12.99
C VAL A 162 -12.95 -0.74 -12.40
N ARG A 163 -12.10 -1.69 -12.10
CA ARG A 163 -12.44 -2.96 -11.46
C ARG A 163 -11.63 -3.13 -10.18
N HIS A 164 -12.33 -3.48 -9.11
CA HIS A 164 -11.71 -3.76 -7.81
C HIS A 164 -12.34 -5.03 -7.22
N LEU A 165 -11.50 -5.98 -6.86
CA LEU A 165 -11.88 -7.19 -6.12
C LEU A 165 -11.23 -7.12 -4.73
N SER A 166 -12.05 -7.21 -3.68
CA SER A 166 -11.58 -7.32 -2.32
C SER A 166 -11.95 -8.66 -1.73
N GLN A 167 -11.04 -9.31 -1.02
CA GLN A 167 -11.37 -10.44 -0.18
C GLN A 167 -12.05 -9.92 1.08
N MET A 168 -13.35 -10.07 1.17
CA MET A 168 -14.06 -9.87 2.44
C MET A 168 -13.66 -11.00 3.39
N GLN A 169 -12.91 -10.68 4.43
CA GLN A 169 -12.79 -11.60 5.56
C GLN A 169 -14.19 -11.80 6.14
N PRO A 170 -14.64 -13.06 6.36
CA PRO A 170 -15.89 -13.29 7.03
C PRO A 170 -15.82 -12.64 8.41
N SER A 171 -16.70 -11.66 8.66
CA SER A 171 -16.81 -11.09 10.00
C SER A 171 -17.13 -12.24 10.95
N LYS A 172 -16.25 -12.49 11.94
CA LYS A 172 -16.57 -13.36 13.07
C LYS A 172 -17.77 -12.71 13.78
N LYS A 173 -18.99 -13.10 13.41
CA LYS A 173 -20.16 -12.86 14.24
C LYS A 173 -19.85 -13.57 15.55
N GLY A 174 -19.62 -12.81 16.59
CA GLY A 174 -19.47 -13.36 17.92
C GLY A 174 -20.75 -14.11 18.27
N ASP A 175 -20.62 -15.41 18.49
CA ASP A 175 -21.64 -16.21 19.16
C ASP A 175 -21.87 -15.54 20.51
N LYS A 176 -23.01 -14.88 20.64
CA LYS A 176 -23.57 -14.58 21.96
C LYS A 176 -24.25 -15.86 22.44
N LEU A 177 -23.59 -16.57 23.33
CA LEU A 177 -24.24 -17.42 24.31
C LEU A 177 -24.80 -16.59 25.43
#